data_f81690b06c8042e9cb79c2d9fb760640
#
_entry.id   f81690b06c8042e9cb79c2d9fb760640
#
_cell.length_a   1.000
_cell.length_b   1.000
_cell.length_c   1.000
_cell.angle_alpha   90.00
_cell.angle_beta   90.00
_cell.angle_gamma   90.00
#
_symmetry.space_group_name_H-M   'P 1'
#
loop_
_entity.id
_entity.type
_entity.pdbx_description
1 polymer ?
#
loop_
_entity_poly.entity_id
_entity_poly.type
_entity_poly.pdbx_seq_one_letter_code
_entity_poly.pdbx_strand_id
1 'polypeptide(L)'
;MDSSADASQVRITPELVAEHGLKPDEYERLIEILGREPTLTELGIFSVMWSEHCSYKSSRVWLRQLPTSGPQVIQGPGENAGVVDLGDGWCAVFKMESHNHPSYIEPYQGAATGVGGIMRDVFTMGARPIANLNAL
;
A
#
# COMPACT_ATOMS: atom_id res chain seq x y z
N MET A 1 4.01 -31.85 18.11
CA MET A 1 5.19 -30.97 18.11
C MET A 1 4.66 -29.57 18.34
N ASP A 2 4.83 -29.11 19.57
CA ASP A 2 4.28 -27.85 20.07
C ASP A 2 5.17 -26.71 19.55
N SER A 3 4.72 -25.95 18.56
CA SER A 3 5.43 -24.81 17.98
C SER A 3 4.80 -23.46 18.31
N SER A 4 4.11 -23.38 19.43
CA SER A 4 3.70 -22.10 20.00
C SER A 4 4.85 -21.55 20.88
N ALA A 5 5.99 -21.22 20.28
CA ALA A 5 6.93 -20.33 20.94
C ALA A 5 6.18 -19.03 21.21
N ASP A 6 5.98 -18.73 22.48
CA ASP A 6 5.29 -17.53 22.94
C ASP A 6 6.00 -16.29 22.34
N ALA A 7 5.38 -15.66 21.34
CA ALA A 7 5.92 -14.48 20.64
C ALA A 7 6.19 -13.30 21.59
N SER A 8 5.69 -13.38 22.83
CA SER A 8 5.95 -12.39 23.90
C SER A 8 7.34 -12.54 24.53
N GLN A 9 8.06 -13.68 24.29
CA GLN A 9 9.37 -13.97 24.87
C GLN A 9 10.55 -13.71 23.92
N VAL A 10 10.28 -13.35 22.66
CA VAL A 10 11.35 -13.04 21.70
C VAL A 10 11.96 -11.69 22.06
N ARG A 11 13.24 -11.68 22.38
CA ARG A 11 13.98 -10.45 22.63
C ARG A 11 14.18 -9.70 21.31
N ILE A 12 13.79 -8.45 21.27
CA ILE A 12 14.00 -7.57 20.11
C ILE A 12 15.47 -7.13 20.09
N THR A 13 16.18 -7.49 19.02
CA THR A 13 17.57 -7.09 18.80
C THR A 13 17.66 -6.11 17.63
N PRO A 14 18.74 -5.32 17.52
CA PRO A 14 18.94 -4.42 16.38
C PRO A 14 18.91 -5.15 15.02
N GLU A 15 19.42 -6.38 14.98
CA GLU A 15 19.40 -7.22 13.78
C GLU A 15 17.97 -7.58 13.40
N LEU A 16 17.15 -7.98 14.36
CA LEU A 16 15.74 -8.30 14.15
C LEU A 16 14.93 -7.07 13.69
N VAL A 17 15.25 -5.90 14.23
CA VAL A 17 14.65 -4.62 13.79
C VAL A 17 15.00 -4.34 12.33
N ALA A 18 16.26 -4.54 11.94
CA ALA A 18 16.73 -4.36 10.56
C ALA A 18 16.10 -5.38 9.61
N GLU A 19 15.96 -6.65 10.01
CA GLU A 19 15.27 -7.70 9.25
C GLU A 19 13.80 -7.34 8.98
N HIS A 20 13.16 -6.63 9.91
CA HIS A 20 11.81 -6.10 9.75
C HIS A 20 11.77 -4.81 8.91
N GLY A 21 12.90 -4.33 8.39
CA GLY A 21 12.97 -3.17 7.51
C GLY A 21 12.77 -1.82 8.21
N LEU A 22 12.84 -1.77 9.54
CA LEU A 22 12.80 -0.53 10.32
C LEU A 22 14.21 0.06 10.45
N LYS A 23 14.31 1.37 10.27
CA LYS A 23 15.53 2.11 10.52
C LYS A 23 15.69 2.38 12.03
N PRO A 24 16.91 2.66 12.51
CA PRO A 24 17.14 2.93 13.93
C PRO A 24 16.27 4.06 14.49
N ASP A 25 16.15 5.16 13.77
CA ASP A 25 15.32 6.31 14.14
C ASP A 25 13.81 5.99 14.16
N GLU A 26 13.37 5.10 13.27
CA GLU A 26 12.00 4.59 13.26
C GLU A 26 11.73 3.69 14.49
N TYR A 27 12.70 2.87 14.86
CA TYR A 27 12.59 2.03 16.04
C TYR A 27 12.58 2.84 17.34
N GLU A 28 13.44 3.86 17.45
CA GLU A 28 13.40 4.82 18.57
C GLU A 28 12.03 5.48 18.69
N ARG A 29 11.48 5.92 17.57
CA ARG A 29 10.14 6.50 17.53
C ARG A 29 9.04 5.52 17.93
N LEU A 30 9.19 4.24 17.58
CA LEU A 30 8.26 3.20 17.99
C LEU A 30 8.28 3.03 19.52
N ILE A 31 9.47 2.97 20.13
CA ILE A 31 9.61 2.89 21.60
C ILE A 31 8.98 4.13 22.27
N GLU A 32 9.19 5.32 21.75
CA GLU A 32 8.55 6.54 22.26
C GLU A 32 7.02 6.45 22.26
N ILE A 33 6.45 5.95 21.17
CA ILE A 33 4.99 5.81 21.01
C ILE A 33 4.42 4.78 21.98
N LEU A 34 5.10 3.65 22.15
CA LEU A 34 4.64 2.57 23.05
C LEU A 34 4.96 2.85 24.52
N GLY A 35 5.97 3.68 24.80
CA GLY A 35 6.51 3.88 26.16
C GLY A 35 7.27 2.65 26.71
N ARG A 36 7.56 1.67 25.87
CA ARG A 36 8.27 0.42 26.19
C ARG A 36 8.81 -0.25 24.93
N GLU A 37 9.62 -1.28 25.09
CA GLU A 37 10.00 -2.13 23.97
C GLU A 37 8.77 -2.85 23.36
N PRO A 38 8.70 -2.98 22.01
CA PRO A 38 7.64 -3.72 21.36
C PRO A 38 7.76 -5.24 21.59
N THR A 39 6.65 -5.94 21.52
CA THR A 39 6.65 -7.39 21.27
C THR A 39 7.00 -7.66 19.81
N LEU A 40 7.33 -8.91 19.46
CA LEU A 40 7.58 -9.30 18.07
C LEU A 40 6.38 -9.00 17.15
N THR A 41 5.18 -9.24 17.64
CA THR A 41 3.95 -8.94 16.88
C THR A 41 3.80 -7.44 16.63
N GLU A 42 4.03 -6.61 17.63
CA GLU A 42 3.98 -5.16 17.47
C GLU A 42 5.06 -4.65 16.53
N LEU A 43 6.29 -5.18 16.63
CA LEU A 43 7.37 -4.87 15.68
C LEU A 43 6.94 -5.18 14.24
N GLY A 44 6.33 -6.35 14.01
CA GLY A 44 5.82 -6.74 12.69
C GLY A 44 4.72 -5.81 12.19
N ILE A 45 3.77 -5.42 13.04
CA ILE A 45 2.69 -4.49 12.68
C ILE A 45 3.26 -3.12 12.28
N PHE A 46 4.15 -2.54 13.09
CA PHE A 46 4.76 -1.25 12.79
C PHE A 46 5.64 -1.32 11.53
N SER A 47 6.37 -2.42 11.33
CA SER A 47 7.16 -2.67 10.13
C SER A 47 6.31 -2.56 8.87
N VAL A 48 5.16 -3.22 8.83
CA VAL A 48 4.25 -3.19 7.69
C VAL A 48 3.62 -1.81 7.52
N MET A 49 3.10 -1.22 8.58
CA MET A 49 2.43 0.08 8.53
C MET A 49 3.38 1.22 8.15
N TRP A 50 4.64 1.15 8.54
CA TRP A 50 5.66 2.16 8.21
C TRP A 50 6.50 1.80 6.98
N SER A 51 6.19 0.70 6.31
CA SER A 51 6.79 0.40 5.02
C SER A 51 6.42 1.49 3.99
N GLU A 52 7.25 1.69 2.99
CA GLU A 52 6.96 2.63 1.89
C GLU A 52 5.63 2.32 1.22
N HIS A 53 5.29 1.05 1.12
CA HIS A 53 4.06 0.58 0.47
C HIS A 53 2.78 1.08 1.18
N CYS A 54 2.77 1.11 2.52
CA CYS A 54 1.60 1.57 3.28
C CYS A 54 1.65 3.07 3.62
N SER A 55 2.83 3.57 3.98
CA SER A 55 2.98 4.93 4.52
C SER A 55 3.29 5.99 3.48
N TYR A 56 3.84 5.60 2.33
CA TYR A 56 4.40 6.51 1.33
C TYR A 56 5.43 7.49 1.93
N LYS A 57 6.14 7.06 2.98
CA LYS A 57 7.01 7.93 3.78
C LYS A 57 8.09 8.65 2.98
N SER A 58 8.60 8.01 1.93
CA SER A 58 9.63 8.60 1.05
C SER A 58 9.03 9.17 -0.24
N SER A 59 8.00 8.54 -0.81
CA SER A 59 7.41 8.93 -2.09
C SER A 59 6.37 10.04 -2.00
N ARG A 60 5.77 10.27 -0.83
CA ARG A 60 4.71 11.27 -0.64
C ARG A 60 5.08 12.67 -1.12
N VAL A 61 6.33 13.09 -0.91
CA VAL A 61 6.84 14.40 -1.35
C VAL A 61 6.79 14.55 -2.87
N TRP A 62 7.03 13.47 -3.60
CA TRP A 62 6.99 13.42 -5.06
C TRP A 62 5.56 13.27 -5.57
N LEU A 63 4.75 12.41 -4.95
CA LEU A 63 3.36 12.23 -5.30
C LEU A 63 2.55 13.52 -5.21
N ARG A 64 2.85 14.37 -4.22
CA ARG A 64 2.21 15.68 -4.07
C ARG A 64 2.53 16.69 -5.19
N GLN A 65 3.56 16.43 -5.99
CA GLN A 65 3.94 17.27 -7.12
C GLN A 65 3.21 16.89 -8.41
N LEU A 66 2.54 15.74 -8.44
CA LEU A 66 1.75 15.33 -9.59
C LEU A 66 0.52 16.22 -9.73
N PRO A 67 0.15 16.60 -10.96
CA PRO A 67 -1.05 17.38 -11.19
C PRO A 67 -2.29 16.52 -10.87
N THR A 68 -3.06 16.95 -9.88
CA THR A 68 -4.27 16.25 -9.40
C THR A 68 -5.53 17.06 -9.59
N SER A 69 -5.41 18.24 -10.18
CA SER A 69 -6.54 19.15 -10.46
C SER A 69 -6.41 19.75 -11.86
N GLY A 70 -7.52 20.08 -12.45
CA GLY A 70 -7.59 20.69 -13.78
C GLY A 70 -9.03 20.72 -14.28
N PRO A 71 -9.33 21.44 -15.38
CA PRO A 71 -10.70 21.59 -15.88
C PRO A 71 -11.37 20.27 -16.28
N GLN A 72 -10.58 19.24 -16.63
CA GLN A 72 -11.10 17.92 -16.98
C GLN A 72 -11.20 16.96 -15.79
N VAL A 73 -10.69 17.31 -14.60
CA VAL A 73 -10.72 16.43 -13.44
C VAL A 73 -12.08 16.50 -12.77
N ILE A 74 -12.85 15.41 -12.87
CA ILE A 74 -14.12 15.25 -12.16
C ILE A 74 -13.86 14.72 -10.75
N GLN A 75 -13.02 13.69 -10.63
CA GLN A 75 -12.62 13.09 -9.36
C GLN A 75 -11.11 12.98 -9.27
N GLY A 76 -10.52 13.73 -8.36
CA GLY A 76 -9.11 13.65 -7.99
C GLY A 76 -8.86 12.61 -6.88
N PRO A 77 -7.67 12.65 -6.23
CA PRO A 77 -7.31 11.75 -5.12
C PRO A 77 -8.32 11.80 -3.97
N GLY A 78 -8.56 10.65 -3.35
CA GLY A 78 -9.47 10.49 -2.20
C GLY A 78 -10.54 9.43 -2.39
N GLU A 79 -10.73 8.99 -3.63
CA GLU A 79 -11.65 7.90 -4.00
C GLU A 79 -10.90 6.71 -4.60
N ASN A 80 -11.62 5.63 -4.90
CA ASN A 80 -11.02 4.37 -5.39
C ASN A 80 -10.39 4.48 -6.79
N ALA A 81 -10.88 5.40 -7.62
CA ALA A 81 -10.36 5.63 -8.96
C ALA A 81 -10.44 7.11 -9.35
N GLY A 82 -9.61 7.51 -10.28
CA GLY A 82 -9.69 8.84 -10.90
C GLY A 82 -10.78 8.90 -11.96
N VAL A 83 -11.38 10.10 -12.12
CA VAL A 83 -12.39 10.34 -13.17
C VAL A 83 -12.04 11.64 -13.91
N VAL A 84 -11.97 11.55 -15.23
CA VAL A 84 -11.72 12.70 -16.10
C VAL A 84 -12.83 12.87 -17.13
N ASP A 85 -13.18 14.11 -17.39
CA ASP A 85 -14.14 14.49 -18.44
C ASP A 85 -13.50 14.32 -19.83
N LEU A 86 -14.22 13.67 -20.73
CA LEU A 86 -13.85 13.51 -22.14
C LEU A 86 -14.67 14.40 -23.07
N GLY A 87 -15.60 15.19 -22.55
CA GLY A 87 -16.56 15.96 -23.29
C GLY A 87 -17.80 15.16 -23.68
N ASP A 88 -18.80 15.87 -24.19
CA ASP A 88 -20.07 15.31 -24.68
C ASP A 88 -20.82 14.41 -23.69
N GLY A 89 -20.60 14.61 -22.38
CA GLY A 89 -21.21 13.82 -21.32
C GLY A 89 -20.51 12.48 -21.06
N TRP A 90 -19.35 12.24 -21.66
CA TRP A 90 -18.52 11.08 -21.41
C TRP A 90 -17.42 11.36 -20.40
N CYS A 91 -17.09 10.36 -19.60
CA CYS A 91 -15.94 10.41 -18.72
C CYS A 91 -15.15 9.10 -18.77
N ALA A 92 -13.85 9.18 -18.47
CA ALA A 92 -13.02 8.02 -18.25
C ALA A 92 -12.79 7.81 -16.75
N VAL A 93 -13.08 6.61 -16.28
CA VAL A 93 -12.74 6.14 -14.94
C VAL A 93 -11.54 5.23 -15.05
N PHE A 94 -10.48 5.51 -14.31
CA PHE A 94 -9.23 4.75 -14.41
C PHE A 94 -8.56 4.58 -13.06
N LYS A 95 -7.87 3.45 -12.93
CA LYS A 95 -7.04 3.10 -11.79
C LYS A 95 -5.72 2.53 -12.27
N MET A 96 -4.66 2.85 -11.59
CA MET A 96 -3.34 2.23 -11.78
C MET A 96 -2.81 1.79 -10.42
N GLU A 97 -2.25 0.60 -10.38
CA GLU A 97 -1.70 0.01 -9.17
C GLU A 97 -0.47 -0.83 -9.51
N SER A 98 0.55 -0.79 -8.67
CA SER A 98 1.61 -1.78 -8.67
C SER A 98 1.21 -2.93 -7.75
N HIS A 99 1.18 -4.15 -8.27
CA HIS A 99 0.91 -5.36 -7.49
C HIS A 99 2.15 -6.26 -7.38
N ASN A 100 3.31 -5.61 -7.27
CA ASN A 100 4.62 -6.27 -7.33
C ASN A 100 4.85 -7.21 -6.15
N HIS A 101 4.62 -6.76 -4.92
CA HIS A 101 4.97 -7.51 -3.71
C HIS A 101 4.22 -8.84 -3.58
N PRO A 102 2.89 -8.89 -3.67
CA PRO A 102 2.16 -10.15 -3.66
C PRO A 102 2.54 -11.05 -4.83
N SER A 103 2.75 -10.49 -6.03
CA SER A 103 3.09 -11.27 -7.23
C SER A 103 4.51 -11.83 -7.18
N TYR A 104 5.42 -11.20 -6.46
CA TYR A 104 6.77 -11.73 -6.23
C TYR A 104 6.74 -13.01 -5.39
N ILE A 105 5.86 -13.07 -4.37
CA ILE A 105 5.76 -14.20 -3.44
C ILE A 105 4.90 -15.31 -4.05
N GLU A 106 3.72 -14.96 -4.56
CA GLU A 106 2.73 -15.87 -5.14
C GLU A 106 2.25 -15.33 -6.50
N PRO A 107 2.98 -15.57 -7.60
CA PRO A 107 2.75 -14.93 -8.89
C PRO A 107 1.32 -15.08 -9.42
N TYR A 108 0.77 -16.28 -9.39
CA TYR A 108 -0.58 -16.55 -9.89
C TYR A 108 -1.65 -15.83 -9.05
N GLN A 109 -1.61 -16.02 -7.73
CA GLN A 109 -2.57 -15.41 -6.81
C GLN A 109 -2.41 -13.89 -6.76
N GLY A 110 -1.16 -13.40 -6.80
CA GLY A 110 -0.86 -11.99 -6.86
C GLY A 110 -1.42 -11.34 -8.12
N ALA A 111 -1.21 -11.93 -9.29
CA ALA A 111 -1.78 -11.42 -10.54
C ALA A 111 -3.32 -11.43 -10.53
N ALA A 112 -3.94 -12.52 -10.07
CA ALA A 112 -5.39 -12.62 -9.97
C ALA A 112 -5.99 -11.54 -9.06
N THR A 113 -5.37 -11.32 -7.89
CA THR A 113 -5.78 -10.30 -6.93
C THR A 113 -5.55 -8.89 -7.47
N GLY A 114 -4.43 -8.65 -8.15
CA GLY A 114 -4.12 -7.36 -8.78
C GLY A 114 -5.17 -6.97 -9.81
N VAL A 115 -5.48 -7.87 -10.73
CA VAL A 115 -6.53 -7.63 -11.75
C VAL A 115 -7.90 -7.44 -11.09
N GLY A 116 -8.28 -8.31 -10.16
CA GLY A 116 -9.57 -8.25 -9.47
C GLY A 116 -9.73 -6.98 -8.64
N GLY A 117 -8.69 -6.56 -7.92
CA GLY A 117 -8.68 -5.35 -7.11
C GLY A 117 -8.87 -4.08 -7.95
N ILE A 118 -8.13 -3.95 -9.04
CA ILE A 118 -8.25 -2.80 -9.96
C ILE A 118 -9.63 -2.72 -10.62
N MET A 119 -10.15 -3.86 -11.06
CA MET A 119 -11.50 -3.90 -11.64
C MET A 119 -12.55 -3.49 -10.61
N ARG A 120 -12.42 -3.96 -9.37
CA ARG A 120 -13.33 -3.59 -8.29
C ARG A 120 -13.35 -2.09 -8.03
N ASP A 121 -12.20 -1.45 -8.03
CA ASP A 121 -12.11 0.00 -7.81
C ASP A 121 -12.86 0.79 -8.88
N VAL A 122 -12.78 0.37 -10.15
CA VAL A 122 -13.56 0.97 -11.23
C VAL A 122 -15.07 0.71 -11.07
N PHE A 123 -15.47 -0.49 -10.67
CA PHE A 123 -16.88 -0.81 -10.41
C PHE A 123 -17.46 0.01 -9.27
N THR A 124 -16.69 0.24 -8.20
CA THR A 124 -17.16 1.08 -7.06
C THR A 124 -17.42 2.52 -7.43
N MET A 125 -16.82 3.00 -8.53
CA MET A 125 -17.09 4.32 -9.10
C MET A 125 -18.31 4.35 -10.04
N GLY A 126 -19.04 3.24 -10.14
CA GLY A 126 -20.22 3.13 -11.01
C GLY A 126 -19.91 2.89 -12.49
N ALA A 127 -18.65 2.62 -12.82
CA ALA A 127 -18.22 2.37 -14.21
C ALA A 127 -17.97 0.87 -14.47
N ARG A 128 -18.14 0.45 -15.71
CA ARG A 128 -17.79 -0.90 -16.16
C ARG A 128 -16.40 -0.87 -16.78
N PRO A 129 -15.44 -1.69 -16.31
CA PRO A 129 -14.13 -1.82 -16.94
C PRO A 129 -14.26 -2.28 -18.40
N ILE A 130 -13.54 -1.63 -19.28
CA ILE A 130 -13.53 -1.92 -20.73
C ILE A 130 -12.17 -2.34 -21.24
N ALA A 131 -11.11 -2.06 -20.47
CA ALA A 131 -9.74 -2.41 -20.81
C ALA A 131 -8.91 -2.65 -19.55
N ASN A 132 -8.01 -3.62 -19.62
CA ASN A 132 -6.90 -3.81 -18.70
C ASN A 132 -5.61 -3.53 -19.45
N LEU A 133 -4.78 -2.65 -18.91
CA LEU A 133 -3.45 -2.34 -19.43
C LEU A 133 -2.41 -2.97 -18.51
N ASN A 134 -1.40 -3.55 -19.09
CA ASN A 134 -0.34 -4.26 -18.39
C ASN A 134 1.02 -3.70 -18.78
N ALA A 135 1.90 -3.52 -17.80
CA ALA A 135 3.28 -3.07 -18.00
C ALA A 135 4.22 -4.02 -17.26
N LEU A 136 4.51 -5.16 -17.90
CA LEU A 136 5.42 -6.20 -17.41
C LEU A 136 6.83 -6.00 -17.94
#